data_c9f9588807e2f0f5863549530c389531
#
_entry.id   c9f9588807e2f0f5863549530c389531
#
_cell.length_a   1.000
_cell.length_b   1.000
_cell.length_c   1.000
_cell.angle_alpha   90.00
_cell.angle_beta   90.00
_cell.angle_gamma   90.00
#
_symmetry.space_group_name_H-M   'P 1'
#
loop_
_entity.id
_entity.type
_entity.pdbx_description
1 polymer ?
#
loop_
_entity_poly.entity_id
_entity_poly.type
_entity_poly.pdbx_seq_one_letter_code
_entity_poly.pdbx_strand_id
1 'polypeptide(L)'
;MADYNAQTTTFDNLNIFTSSSATYTKNTDIFLKSGKHGYPKRGTPESAGFDLKADLTKTVTIQPNETVMISTGLYLELPENICALILPRSGLSYKHGITVANAPGLVDPDYRGEIKVLLRNEGNIQYVVEDGDRIAQLLFTPFFAPSFVTVEELSNTTRNVGGFGSTNLK
;
A
#
# COMPACT_ATOMS: atom_id res chain seq x y z
N MET A 1 -6.24 13.32 33.34
CA MET A 1 -6.64 13.84 32.03
C MET A 1 -5.36 14.33 31.38
N ALA A 2 -4.82 13.57 30.47
CA ALA A 2 -3.59 13.91 29.76
C ALA A 2 -4.01 14.23 28.32
N ASP A 3 -3.80 15.48 27.93
CA ASP A 3 -4.07 16.00 26.59
C ASP A 3 -3.21 15.27 25.56
N TYR A 4 -3.84 14.48 24.73
CA TYR A 4 -3.21 13.90 23.54
C TYR A 4 -3.19 14.98 22.44
N ASN A 5 -2.09 15.72 22.40
CA ASN A 5 -1.78 16.61 21.29
C ASN A 5 -1.58 15.75 20.03
N ALA A 6 -2.51 15.85 19.09
CA ALA A 6 -2.33 15.33 17.74
C ALA A 6 -1.16 16.06 17.09
N GLN A 7 0.02 15.43 17.06
CA GLN A 7 1.14 15.92 16.26
C GLN A 7 0.81 15.75 14.79
N THR A 8 0.37 16.84 14.18
CA THR A 8 0.29 16.99 12.73
C THR A 8 1.72 16.90 12.18
N THR A 9 2.09 15.75 11.63
CA THR A 9 3.36 15.62 10.93
C THR A 9 3.18 16.26 9.56
N THR A 10 3.55 17.53 9.43
CA THR A 10 3.59 18.24 8.16
C THR A 10 4.81 17.80 7.38
N PHE A 11 4.61 17.19 6.22
CA PHE A 11 5.67 16.93 5.24
C PHE A 11 5.99 18.23 4.50
N ASP A 12 6.80 19.10 5.11
CA ASP A 12 7.05 20.45 4.60
C ASP A 12 8.09 20.54 3.47
N ASN A 13 8.66 19.45 2.96
CA ASN A 13 9.72 19.53 1.95
C ASN A 13 9.75 18.36 0.96
N LEU A 14 8.67 18.08 0.24
CA LEU A 14 8.74 17.21 -0.92
C LEU A 14 8.66 18.06 -2.22
N ASN A 15 9.73 18.80 -2.52
CA ASN A 15 9.96 19.38 -3.84
C ASN A 15 10.52 18.29 -4.78
N ILE A 16 9.68 17.42 -5.32
CA ILE A 16 10.14 16.35 -6.21
C ILE A 16 10.20 16.78 -7.69
N PHE A 17 9.54 17.86 -8.08
CA PHE A 17 9.63 18.37 -9.47
C PHE A 17 9.53 19.90 -9.50
N THR A 18 10.66 20.56 -9.66
CA THR A 18 10.73 21.97 -10.01
C THR A 18 10.84 22.13 -11.52
N SER A 19 9.73 22.16 -12.24
CA SER A 19 9.58 22.99 -13.44
C SER A 19 8.10 23.19 -13.75
N SER A 20 7.69 24.45 -13.78
CA SER A 20 6.37 25.02 -14.07
C SER A 20 5.27 24.82 -13.00
N SER A 21 5.09 25.83 -12.13
CA SER A 21 3.85 26.37 -11.51
C SER A 21 2.63 25.46 -11.25
N ALA A 22 2.81 24.20 -10.95
CA ALA A 22 1.77 23.44 -10.29
C ALA A 22 1.96 23.64 -8.78
N THR A 23 1.24 24.56 -8.19
CA THR A 23 1.07 24.66 -6.74
C THR A 23 0.32 23.39 -6.30
N TYR A 24 1.04 22.37 -5.87
CA TYR A 24 0.44 21.31 -5.07
C TYR A 24 -0.06 21.94 -3.79
N THR A 25 -1.33 22.26 -3.72
CA THR A 25 -1.98 22.60 -2.46
C THR A 25 -1.92 21.37 -1.57
N LYS A 26 -1.18 21.50 -0.47
CA LYS A 26 -0.88 20.45 0.50
C LYS A 26 -2.11 20.04 1.32
N ASN A 27 -3.08 19.36 0.73
CA ASN A 27 -4.03 18.62 1.54
C ASN A 27 -3.59 17.14 1.52
N THR A 28 -2.77 16.75 2.48
CA THR A 28 -2.30 15.38 2.69
C THR A 28 -3.08 14.70 3.81
N ASP A 29 -4.13 15.33 4.32
CA ASP A 29 -4.95 14.75 5.37
C ASP A 29 -5.73 13.55 4.82
N ILE A 30 -5.59 12.43 5.50
CA ILE A 30 -6.30 11.20 5.21
C ILE A 30 -7.36 11.01 6.29
N PHE A 31 -8.63 11.05 5.88
CA PHE A 31 -9.71 10.74 6.81
C PHE A 31 -9.85 9.22 6.92
N LEU A 32 -10.12 8.74 8.14
CA LEU A 32 -10.23 7.32 8.37
C LEU A 32 -11.35 6.98 9.35
N LYS A 33 -11.93 5.80 9.15
CA LYS A 33 -12.71 5.08 10.14
C LYS A 33 -11.97 3.80 10.48
N SER A 34 -11.76 3.52 11.75
CA SER A 34 -11.02 2.35 12.22
C SER A 34 -11.87 1.45 13.10
N GLY A 35 -11.58 0.16 13.05
CA GLY A 35 -12.07 -0.85 13.99
C GLY A 35 -11.34 -0.80 15.35
N LYS A 36 -11.38 -1.91 16.06
CA LYS A 36 -10.86 -2.02 17.45
C LYS A 36 -9.36 -1.80 17.61
N HIS A 37 -8.56 -1.94 16.54
CA HIS A 37 -7.11 -1.76 16.60
C HIS A 37 -6.65 -0.33 16.32
N GLY A 38 -7.59 0.60 16.09
CA GLY A 38 -7.30 2.00 15.82
C GLY A 38 -6.66 2.23 14.44
N TYR A 39 -6.01 3.37 14.27
CA TYR A 39 -5.38 3.75 13.01
C TYR A 39 -4.02 3.06 12.80
N PRO A 40 -3.59 2.87 11.53
CA PRO A 40 -2.29 2.28 11.20
C PRO A 40 -1.13 3.12 11.74
N LYS A 41 -0.09 2.45 12.24
CA LYS A 41 1.09 3.11 12.80
C LYS A 41 2.35 2.69 12.06
N ARG A 42 3.30 3.62 11.97
CA ARG A 42 4.65 3.32 11.47
C ARG A 42 5.45 2.59 12.56
N GLY A 43 6.33 1.68 12.15
CA GLY A 43 7.21 0.96 13.08
C GLY A 43 8.25 1.88 13.74
N THR A 44 8.73 2.88 13.00
CA THR A 44 9.64 3.95 13.44
C THR A 44 9.20 5.28 12.86
N PRO A 45 9.67 6.43 13.36
CA PRO A 45 9.35 7.74 12.78
C PRO A 45 9.73 7.90 11.30
N GLU A 46 10.74 7.15 10.84
CA GLU A 46 11.23 7.20 9.44
C GLU A 46 10.70 6.06 8.56
N SER A 47 9.93 5.11 9.13
CA SER A 47 9.31 4.05 8.32
C SER A 47 8.34 4.64 7.31
N ALA A 48 8.45 4.26 6.03
CA ALA A 48 7.52 4.68 4.99
C ALA A 48 6.17 3.94 5.10
N GLY A 49 6.21 2.69 5.56
CA GLY A 49 5.03 1.82 5.68
C GLY A 49 4.29 2.00 7.00
N PHE A 50 2.97 1.96 6.94
CA PHE A 50 2.06 1.93 8.08
C PHE A 50 1.54 0.51 8.27
N ASP A 51 1.77 -0.10 9.41
CA ASP A 51 1.35 -1.48 9.69
C ASP A 51 -0.18 -1.64 9.63
N LEU A 52 -0.65 -2.62 8.86
CA LEU A 52 -2.03 -3.10 8.86
C LEU A 52 -2.17 -4.29 9.80
N LYS A 53 -3.15 -4.20 10.71
CA LYS A 53 -3.46 -5.25 11.66
C LYS A 53 -4.68 -6.05 11.22
N ALA A 54 -4.68 -7.35 11.52
CA ALA A 54 -5.86 -8.19 11.41
C ALA A 54 -6.93 -7.78 12.44
N ASP A 55 -8.16 -7.58 11.98
CA ASP A 55 -9.33 -7.34 12.82
C ASP A 55 -10.25 -8.57 12.74
N LEU A 56 -10.08 -9.47 13.69
CA LEU A 56 -10.69 -10.79 13.68
C LEU A 56 -11.50 -11.03 14.95
N THR A 57 -12.57 -11.79 14.82
CA THR A 57 -13.34 -12.30 15.97
C THR A 57 -12.83 -13.67 16.45
N LYS A 58 -12.11 -14.38 15.59
CA LYS A 58 -11.46 -15.68 15.88
C LYS A 58 -10.24 -15.83 14.95
N THR A 59 -9.29 -16.66 15.36
CA THR A 59 -8.09 -16.97 14.58
C THR A 59 -8.42 -17.53 13.20
N VAL A 60 -7.57 -17.23 12.22
CA VAL A 60 -7.67 -17.74 10.85
C VAL A 60 -6.42 -18.54 10.54
N THR A 61 -6.59 -19.78 10.11
CA THR A 61 -5.48 -20.64 9.67
C THR A 61 -5.41 -20.62 8.15
N ILE A 62 -4.22 -20.36 7.61
CA ILE A 62 -3.93 -20.34 6.17
C ILE A 62 -3.09 -21.57 5.84
N GLN A 63 -3.63 -22.51 5.08
CA GLN A 63 -2.91 -23.70 4.66
C GLN A 63 -1.84 -23.37 3.61
N PRO A 64 -0.82 -24.24 3.40
CA PRO A 64 0.11 -24.08 2.29
C PRO A 64 -0.61 -23.89 0.94
N ASN A 65 -0.17 -22.90 0.15
CA ASN A 65 -0.75 -22.50 -1.13
C ASN A 65 -2.18 -21.91 -1.06
N GLU A 66 -2.72 -21.69 0.13
CA GLU A 66 -4.01 -21.05 0.31
C GLU A 66 -3.88 -19.51 0.30
N THR A 67 -4.93 -18.86 -0.20
CA THR A 67 -5.13 -17.40 -0.11
C THR A 67 -6.38 -17.11 0.67
N VAL A 68 -6.27 -16.28 1.71
CA VAL A 68 -7.39 -15.89 2.57
C VAL A 68 -7.48 -14.38 2.65
N MET A 69 -8.69 -13.85 2.60
CA MET A 69 -8.96 -12.43 2.77
C MET A 69 -9.14 -12.09 4.25
N ILE A 70 -8.28 -11.22 4.78
CA ILE A 70 -8.26 -10.82 6.19
C ILE A 70 -8.80 -9.39 6.30
N SER A 71 -9.77 -9.20 7.19
CA SER A 71 -10.31 -7.90 7.56
C SER A 71 -9.31 -7.10 8.40
N THR A 72 -9.31 -5.77 8.23
CA THR A 72 -8.50 -4.85 9.04
C THR A 72 -9.34 -3.87 9.86
N GLY A 73 -10.64 -3.80 9.59
CA GLY A 73 -11.53 -2.80 10.18
C GLY A 73 -11.24 -1.36 9.76
N LEU A 74 -10.35 -1.15 8.78
CA LEU A 74 -9.90 0.16 8.33
C LEU A 74 -10.63 0.60 7.06
N TYR A 75 -11.10 1.84 7.04
CA TYR A 75 -11.71 2.52 5.90
C TYR A 75 -11.01 3.84 5.72
N LEU A 76 -10.69 4.22 4.47
CA LEU A 76 -9.92 5.42 4.17
C LEU A 76 -10.68 6.33 3.20
N GLU A 77 -10.45 7.63 3.36
CA GLU A 77 -10.75 8.64 2.36
C GLU A 77 -9.44 9.36 2.03
N LEU A 78 -8.94 9.12 0.81
CA LEU A 78 -7.67 9.63 0.35
C LEU A 78 -7.89 10.92 -0.48
N PRO A 79 -6.92 11.85 -0.49
CA PRO A 79 -6.91 12.95 -1.45
C PRO A 79 -6.89 12.45 -2.90
N GLU A 80 -7.48 13.20 -3.83
CA GLU A 80 -7.67 12.81 -5.24
C GLU A 80 -6.38 12.41 -5.99
N ASN A 81 -5.23 12.88 -5.54
CA ASN A 81 -3.93 12.63 -6.17
C ASN A 81 -3.04 11.65 -5.40
N ILE A 82 -3.57 10.99 -4.38
CA ILE A 82 -2.86 10.01 -3.55
C ILE A 82 -3.59 8.67 -3.61
N CYS A 83 -2.86 7.60 -3.88
CA CYS A 83 -3.33 6.24 -3.69
C CYS A 83 -2.57 5.56 -2.55
N ALA A 84 -3.12 4.46 -2.04
CA ALA A 84 -2.40 3.61 -1.08
C ALA A 84 -2.05 2.27 -1.71
N LEU A 85 -0.86 1.76 -1.38
CA LEU A 85 -0.39 0.45 -1.79
C LEU A 85 -0.33 -0.47 -0.58
N ILE A 86 -0.96 -1.64 -0.70
CA ILE A 86 -0.86 -2.71 0.29
C ILE A 86 0.33 -3.59 -0.10
N LEU A 87 1.34 -3.63 0.77
CA LEU A 87 2.59 -4.33 0.56
C LEU A 87 2.78 -5.43 1.61
N PRO A 88 3.48 -6.53 1.27
CA PRO A 88 3.84 -7.55 2.23
C PRO A 88 4.84 -7.00 3.25
N ARG A 89 4.90 -7.65 4.42
CA ARG A 89 5.92 -7.39 5.43
C ARG A 89 7.07 -8.37 5.25
N SER A 90 8.27 -7.84 5.11
CA SER A 90 9.49 -8.63 4.88
C SER A 90 9.70 -9.76 5.90
N GLY A 91 9.40 -9.48 7.18
CA GLY A 91 9.53 -10.48 8.24
C GLY A 91 8.56 -11.64 8.11
N LEU A 92 7.31 -11.42 7.65
CA LEU A 92 6.35 -12.49 7.40
C LEU A 92 6.75 -13.30 6.17
N SER A 93 7.16 -12.62 5.08
CA SER A 93 7.57 -13.30 3.86
C SER A 93 8.82 -14.16 4.09
N TYR A 94 9.84 -13.61 4.74
CA TYR A 94 11.10 -14.33 4.94
C TYR A 94 10.97 -15.53 5.90
N LYS A 95 10.27 -15.33 7.05
CA LYS A 95 10.22 -16.34 8.11
C LYS A 95 9.12 -17.39 7.91
N HIS A 96 8.02 -17.01 7.28
CA HIS A 96 6.81 -17.82 7.23
C HIS A 96 6.28 -18.06 5.81
N GLY A 97 6.88 -17.47 4.78
CA GLY A 97 6.38 -17.56 3.41
C GLY A 97 5.03 -16.86 3.21
N ILE A 98 4.65 -15.92 4.09
CA ILE A 98 3.37 -15.20 3.99
C ILE A 98 3.54 -13.93 3.20
N THR A 99 2.76 -13.79 2.14
CA THR A 99 2.79 -12.62 1.26
C THR A 99 1.39 -12.06 1.02
N VAL A 100 1.31 -10.92 0.33
CA VAL A 100 0.05 -10.35 -0.15
C VAL A 100 -0.15 -10.82 -1.59
N ALA A 101 -1.20 -11.59 -1.84
CA ALA A 101 -1.41 -12.30 -3.11
C ALA A 101 -1.49 -11.38 -4.34
N ASN A 102 -1.98 -10.16 -4.17
CA ASN A 102 -2.11 -9.15 -5.22
C ASN A 102 -1.11 -7.99 -5.06
N ALA A 103 0.01 -8.22 -4.37
CA ALA A 103 0.98 -7.14 -4.12
C ALA A 103 1.60 -6.60 -5.42
N PRO A 104 1.72 -5.25 -5.55
CA PRO A 104 1.15 -4.24 -4.66
C PRO A 104 -0.38 -4.12 -4.83
N GLY A 105 -1.15 -4.30 -3.75
CA GLY A 105 -2.60 -4.08 -3.76
C GLY A 105 -2.90 -2.58 -3.84
N LEU A 106 -3.60 -2.14 -4.87
CA LEU A 106 -3.92 -0.73 -5.07
C LEU A 106 -5.24 -0.36 -4.39
N VAL A 107 -5.22 0.76 -3.65
CA VAL A 107 -6.39 1.39 -3.03
C VAL A 107 -6.55 2.78 -3.64
N ASP A 108 -7.63 2.97 -4.36
CA ASP A 108 -7.95 4.21 -5.07
C ASP A 108 -8.46 5.30 -4.11
N PRO A 109 -8.34 6.59 -4.47
CA PRO A 109 -8.81 7.71 -3.65
C PRO A 109 -10.31 7.67 -3.35
N ASP A 110 -11.11 7.18 -4.26
CA ASP A 110 -12.57 7.12 -4.16
C ASP A 110 -13.10 5.80 -3.55
N TYR A 111 -12.21 4.86 -3.18
CA TYR A 111 -12.62 3.65 -2.49
C TYR A 111 -13.05 3.96 -1.05
N ARG A 112 -14.27 3.56 -0.70
CA ARG A 112 -14.84 3.76 0.65
C ARG A 112 -15.13 2.44 1.38
N GLY A 113 -14.78 1.31 0.75
CA GLY A 113 -14.92 0.00 1.36
C GLY A 113 -13.85 -0.27 2.43
N GLU A 114 -14.03 -1.35 3.16
CA GLU A 114 -13.02 -1.83 4.10
C GLU A 114 -11.74 -2.24 3.39
N ILE A 115 -10.60 -1.78 3.90
CA ILE A 115 -9.28 -2.26 3.47
C ILE A 115 -9.12 -3.71 3.98
N LYS A 116 -9.07 -4.64 3.05
CA LYS A 116 -8.83 -6.07 3.34
C LYS A 116 -7.54 -6.52 2.70
N VAL A 117 -6.87 -7.47 3.32
CA VAL A 117 -5.59 -8.00 2.87
C VAL A 117 -5.78 -9.43 2.37
N LEU A 118 -5.38 -9.70 1.13
CA LEU A 118 -5.33 -11.05 0.58
C LEU A 118 -3.99 -11.69 0.98
N LEU A 119 -3.97 -12.42 2.10
CA LEU A 119 -2.77 -13.15 2.53
C LEU A 119 -2.69 -14.49 1.81
N ARG A 120 -1.51 -14.78 1.27
CA ARG A 120 -1.16 -16.06 0.67
C ARG A 120 -0.04 -16.71 1.46
N ASN A 121 -0.21 -17.99 1.74
CA ASN A 121 0.84 -18.82 2.31
C ASN A 121 1.59 -19.55 1.17
N GLU A 122 2.80 -19.10 0.87
CA GLU A 122 3.72 -19.72 -0.10
C GLU A 122 4.71 -20.68 0.59
N GLY A 123 4.62 -20.79 1.91
CA GLY A 123 5.38 -21.75 2.69
C GLY A 123 4.79 -23.16 2.60
N ASN A 124 5.43 -24.10 3.29
CA ASN A 124 5.02 -25.51 3.35
C ASN A 124 4.38 -25.92 4.68
N ILE A 125 4.19 -24.96 5.59
CA ILE A 125 3.58 -25.15 6.91
C ILE A 125 2.39 -24.19 7.01
N GLN A 126 1.30 -24.62 7.66
CA GLN A 126 0.16 -23.74 7.94
C GLN A 126 0.59 -22.53 8.77
N TYR A 127 -0.02 -21.39 8.50
CA TYR A 127 0.18 -20.15 9.24
C TYR A 127 -1.11 -19.73 9.95
N VAL A 128 -1.02 -19.37 11.22
CA VAL A 128 -2.16 -18.91 12.02
C VAL A 128 -2.07 -17.40 12.15
N VAL A 129 -3.13 -16.70 11.76
CA VAL A 129 -3.30 -15.25 11.95
C VAL A 129 -4.18 -15.05 13.18
N GLU A 130 -3.66 -14.33 14.15
CA GLU A 130 -4.39 -13.93 15.34
C GLU A 130 -4.90 -12.49 15.22
N ASP A 131 -5.89 -12.17 16.04
CA ASP A 131 -6.42 -10.82 16.14
C ASP A 131 -5.33 -9.82 16.58
N GLY A 132 -5.19 -8.71 15.84
CA GLY A 132 -4.18 -7.68 16.11
C GLY A 132 -2.81 -7.95 15.49
N ASP A 133 -2.60 -9.10 14.84
CA ASP A 133 -1.38 -9.38 14.10
C ASP A 133 -1.14 -8.34 13.01
N ARG A 134 0.12 -7.91 12.87
CA ARG A 134 0.55 -7.04 11.78
C ARG A 134 0.77 -7.88 10.53
N ILE A 135 -0.18 -7.85 9.61
CA ILE A 135 -0.26 -8.76 8.46
C ILE A 135 0.27 -8.18 7.14
N ALA A 136 0.26 -6.86 7.01
CA ALA A 136 0.72 -6.13 5.82
C ALA A 136 1.13 -4.71 6.22
N GLN A 137 1.47 -3.89 5.24
CA GLN A 137 1.75 -2.46 5.45
C GLN A 137 1.18 -1.62 4.31
N LEU A 138 0.73 -0.39 4.63
CA LEU A 138 0.30 0.62 3.66
C LEU A 138 1.45 1.57 3.35
N LEU A 139 1.63 1.89 2.07
CA LEU A 139 2.45 3.00 1.59
C LEU A 139 1.53 3.96 0.84
N PHE A 140 1.57 5.25 1.17
CA PHE A 140 0.85 6.28 0.44
C PHE A 140 1.77 6.90 -0.61
N THR A 141 1.28 7.08 -1.83
CA THR A 141 2.07 7.62 -2.93
C THR A 141 1.21 8.49 -3.86
N PRO A 142 1.75 9.61 -4.37
CA PRO A 142 1.07 10.34 -5.42
C PRO A 142 1.05 9.52 -6.71
N PHE A 143 0.04 9.75 -7.56
CA PHE A 143 -0.07 9.14 -8.88
C PHE A 143 -0.49 10.18 -9.92
N PHE A 144 -0.24 9.87 -11.18
CA PHE A 144 -0.67 10.66 -12.33
C PHE A 144 -1.87 9.99 -12.99
N ALA A 145 -2.87 10.80 -13.34
CA ALA A 145 -4.02 10.37 -14.12
C ALA A 145 -3.97 11.01 -15.52
N PRO A 146 -3.15 10.48 -16.44
CA PRO A 146 -3.00 11.03 -17.78
C PRO A 146 -4.25 10.74 -18.61
N SER A 147 -4.53 11.63 -19.57
CA SER A 147 -5.46 11.34 -20.65
C SER A 147 -4.77 10.59 -21.79
N PHE A 148 -5.47 9.63 -22.39
CA PHE A 148 -4.97 8.89 -23.55
C PHE A 148 -5.44 9.54 -24.84
N VAL A 149 -4.49 9.73 -25.77
CA VAL A 149 -4.76 10.20 -27.13
C VAL A 149 -4.37 9.09 -28.10
N THR A 150 -5.32 8.64 -28.91
CA THR A 150 -5.07 7.63 -29.94
C THR A 150 -4.33 8.29 -31.11
N VAL A 151 -3.23 7.67 -31.54
CA VAL A 151 -2.44 8.07 -32.72
C VAL A 151 -2.27 6.84 -33.62
N GLU A 152 -2.04 7.08 -34.92
CA GLU A 152 -1.79 5.98 -35.86
C GLU A 152 -0.39 5.37 -35.67
N GLU A 153 0.61 6.23 -35.37
CA GLU A 153 1.99 5.80 -35.16
C GLU A 153 2.59 6.51 -33.95
N LEU A 154 3.46 5.81 -33.23
CA LEU A 154 4.28 6.37 -32.14
C LEU A 154 5.60 6.91 -32.70
N SER A 155 6.19 7.90 -32.02
CA SER A 155 7.49 8.43 -32.37
C SER A 155 8.60 7.37 -32.25
N ASN A 156 9.57 7.42 -33.18
CA ASN A 156 10.73 6.55 -33.15
C ASN A 156 11.68 6.91 -32.01
N THR A 157 12.32 5.88 -31.42
CA THR A 157 13.37 6.02 -30.40
C THR A 157 14.55 5.13 -30.74
N THR A 158 15.70 5.33 -30.09
CA THR A 158 16.88 4.46 -30.25
C THR A 158 16.57 3.01 -29.84
N ARG A 159 15.71 2.77 -28.89
CA ARG A 159 15.30 1.45 -28.44
C ARG A 159 14.20 0.85 -29.33
N ASN A 160 13.33 1.70 -29.82
CA ASN A 160 12.17 1.35 -30.64
C ASN A 160 11.39 0.15 -30.06
N VAL A 161 11.21 -0.94 -30.83
CA VAL A 161 10.50 -2.16 -30.41
C VAL A 161 11.37 -3.13 -29.58
N GLY A 162 12.60 -2.76 -29.25
CA GLY A 162 13.52 -3.62 -28.50
C GLY A 162 13.01 -3.89 -27.06
N GLY A 163 12.80 -5.15 -26.71
CA GLY A 163 12.39 -5.62 -25.39
C GLY A 163 12.81 -7.08 -25.18
N PHE A 164 12.44 -7.67 -24.04
CA PHE A 164 12.61 -9.09 -23.71
C PHE A 164 14.03 -9.66 -23.98
N GLY A 165 15.07 -8.90 -23.60
CA GLY A 165 16.46 -9.31 -23.78
C GLY A 165 17.13 -8.80 -25.05
N SER A 166 16.56 -7.79 -25.73
CA SER A 166 17.17 -7.13 -26.89
C SER A 166 18.51 -6.42 -26.56
N THR A 167 18.81 -6.21 -25.28
CA THR A 167 20.12 -5.79 -24.78
C THR A 167 20.83 -7.03 -24.22
N ASN A 168 22.01 -7.37 -24.77
CA ASN A 168 22.80 -8.51 -24.34
C ASN A 168 23.06 -8.47 -22.82
N LEU A 169 23.06 -9.68 -22.18
CA LEU A 169 23.35 -9.86 -20.76
C LEU A 169 24.81 -9.59 -20.37
N LYS A 170 25.70 -9.24 -21.34
CA LYS A 170 27.09 -8.83 -21.14
C LYS A 170 27.49 -7.78 -22.19
#